data_4a6e50aeb9a25171006f32ff001d5503
#
_entry.id   4a6e50aeb9a25171006f32ff001d5503
#
_cell.length_a   1.000
_cell.length_b   1.000
_cell.length_c   1.000
_cell.angle_alpha   90.00
_cell.angle_beta   90.00
_cell.angle_gamma   90.00
#
_symmetry.space_group_name_H-M   'P 1'
#
loop_
_entity.id
_entity.type
_entity.pdbx_description
1 polymer ?
#
loop_
_entity_poly.entity_id
_entity_poly.type
_entity_poly.pdbx_seq_one_letter_code
_entity_poly.pdbx_strand_id
1 'polypeptide(L)'
;MAPKLMVGLALLLAAACQAPGAPTTCNTQIDWVNFVQVGSTQYVAKQQPPTPLQQSDLGAVYAHVKFKVSGNVCDPNYRLKDGDAAFLDAGTPIYQINGQPAIEQLAARFDGRILVYTAMGPAS
;
A
#
# COMPACT_ATOMS: atom_id res chain seq x y z
N MET A 1 -8.73 -47.00 34.92
CA MET A 1 -8.97 -46.60 34.67
C MET A 1 -8.97 -45.58 34.03
N ALA A 2 -9.06 -45.09 33.82
CA ALA A 2 -9.33 -44.27 33.43
C ALA A 2 -9.08 -43.54 32.39
N PRO A 3 -9.07 -43.34 32.04
CA PRO A 3 -8.85 -42.84 31.17
C PRO A 3 -9.38 -42.03 30.40
N LYS A 4 -9.57 -41.65 30.09
CA LYS A 4 -10.17 -41.10 29.44
C LYS A 4 -10.07 -39.96 29.17
N LEU A 5 -10.11 -39.44 29.16
CA LEU A 5 -10.11 -38.43 29.10
C LEU A 5 -9.75 -37.73 28.08
N MET A 6 -9.31 -37.56 27.67
CA MET A 6 -8.85 -37.02 26.79
C MET A 6 -9.50 -36.45 26.00
N VAL A 7 -9.97 -36.21 25.81
CA VAL A 7 -10.78 -35.89 25.11
C VAL A 7 -10.92 -34.62 24.71
N GLY A 8 -11.22 -33.95 25.18
CA GLY A 8 -11.63 -32.73 24.80
C GLY A 8 -10.85 -32.00 23.92
N LEU A 9 -9.98 -32.11 23.88
CA LEU A 9 -9.19 -31.39 23.18
C LEU A 9 -9.51 -31.10 21.89
N ALA A 10 -9.94 -31.69 21.40
CA ALA A 10 -10.13 -31.52 20.03
C ALA A 10 -10.75 -30.28 19.66
N LEU A 11 -11.64 -29.99 20.30
CA LEU A 11 -12.34 -28.92 19.92
C LEU A 11 -11.64 -27.78 19.66
N LEU A 12 -10.83 -27.51 20.30
CA LEU A 12 -10.16 -26.36 20.13
C LEU A 12 -9.86 -26.08 18.79
N LEU A 13 -9.58 -26.83 18.10
CA LEU A 13 -9.21 -26.62 16.82
C LEU A 13 -10.16 -25.81 16.12
N ALA A 14 -11.27 -25.97 16.29
CA ALA A 14 -12.23 -25.27 15.54
C ALA A 14 -11.95 -23.82 15.53
N ALA A 15 -11.59 -23.34 16.55
CA ALA A 15 -11.39 -21.95 16.66
C ALA A 15 -10.39 -21.45 15.70
N ALA A 16 -9.48 -22.20 15.39
CA ALA A 16 -8.42 -21.71 14.55
C ALA A 16 -8.88 -21.40 13.16
N CYS A 17 -10.01 -21.83 12.79
CA CYS A 17 -10.44 -21.59 11.45
C CYS A 17 -10.78 -20.14 11.19
N GLN A 18 -10.83 -19.36 12.19
CA GLN A 18 -11.19 -18.00 12.02
C GLN A 18 -9.99 -17.21 11.62
N ALA A 19 -9.53 -17.36 10.49
CA ALA A 19 -8.35 -16.66 10.07
C ALA A 19 -8.65 -15.19 9.91
N PRO A 20 -8.09 -14.36 10.73
CA PRO A 20 -8.26 -12.94 10.57
C PRO A 20 -7.47 -12.59 9.32
N GLY A 21 -7.80 -11.60 8.66
CA GLY A 21 -7.06 -11.25 7.48
C GLY A 21 -7.52 -11.92 6.22
N ALA A 22 -8.66 -12.55 6.26
CA ALA A 22 -9.24 -13.06 5.04
C ALA A 22 -9.45 -11.88 4.08
N PRO A 23 -9.23 -12.07 2.80
CA PRO A 23 -9.38 -10.97 1.86
C PRO A 23 -10.81 -10.46 1.87
N THR A 24 -10.93 -9.16 1.82
CA THR A 24 -12.23 -8.52 1.76
C THR A 24 -12.72 -8.55 0.33
N THR A 25 -13.94 -8.99 0.13
CA THR A 25 -14.54 -8.97 -1.19
C THR A 25 -15.44 -7.75 -1.27
N CYS A 26 -15.18 -6.88 -2.20
CA CYS A 26 -15.96 -5.69 -2.37
C CYS A 26 -17.04 -5.90 -3.41
N ASN A 27 -18.26 -5.48 -3.09
CA ASN A 27 -19.34 -5.54 -4.04
C ASN A 27 -19.20 -4.42 -5.07
N THR A 28 -18.60 -3.32 -4.68
CA THR A 28 -18.38 -2.20 -5.58
C THR A 28 -16.90 -2.16 -5.93
N GLN A 29 -16.61 -2.06 -7.19
CA GLN A 29 -15.23 -1.98 -7.62
C GLN A 29 -14.83 -0.53 -7.73
N ILE A 30 -13.77 -0.15 -7.06
CA ILE A 30 -13.24 1.20 -7.13
C ILE A 30 -12.06 1.20 -8.09
N ASP A 31 -12.09 2.13 -9.02
CA ASP A 31 -11.03 2.23 -10.02
C ASP A 31 -9.95 3.17 -9.49
N TRP A 32 -9.03 2.62 -8.71
CA TRP A 32 -7.97 3.42 -8.11
C TRP A 32 -6.93 3.81 -9.14
N VAL A 33 -6.47 5.08 -9.09
CA VAL A 33 -5.29 5.46 -9.83
C VAL A 33 -4.09 5.03 -8.98
N ASN A 34 -2.94 4.84 -9.60
CA ASN A 34 -1.75 4.45 -8.85
C ASN A 34 -1.21 5.67 -8.11
N PHE A 35 -1.44 5.73 -6.82
CA PHE A 35 -1.04 6.87 -6.00
C PHE A 35 -0.40 6.43 -4.70
N VAL A 36 0.23 7.37 -4.03
CA VAL A 36 0.66 7.20 -2.66
C VAL A 36 0.37 8.52 -1.95
N GLN A 37 -0.11 8.41 -0.71
CA GLN A 37 -0.43 9.59 0.11
C GLN A 37 0.66 9.73 1.17
N VAL A 38 1.36 10.85 1.17
CA VAL A 38 2.36 11.13 2.19
C VAL A 38 1.96 12.43 2.86
N GLY A 39 1.67 12.36 4.14
CA GLY A 39 1.08 13.50 4.83
C GLY A 39 -0.27 13.81 4.21
N SER A 40 -0.47 15.05 3.84
CA SER A 40 -1.71 15.47 3.19
C SER A 40 -1.54 15.59 1.67
N THR A 41 -0.43 15.15 1.13
CA THR A 41 -0.16 15.28 -0.30
C THR A 41 -0.35 13.94 -1.00
N GLN A 42 -1.10 13.96 -2.09
CA GLN A 42 -1.27 12.79 -2.93
C GLN A 42 -0.28 12.87 -4.08
N TYR A 43 0.49 11.81 -4.28
CA TYR A 43 1.44 11.71 -5.38
C TYR A 43 0.92 10.61 -6.32
N VAL A 44 0.92 10.90 -7.60
CA VAL A 44 0.33 9.98 -8.59
C VAL A 44 1.36 9.56 -9.62
N ALA A 45 1.37 8.28 -9.94
CA ALA A 45 2.28 7.72 -10.92
C ALA A 45 1.66 7.81 -12.32
N LYS A 46 1.39 9.04 -12.76
CA LYS A 46 0.68 9.24 -13.99
C LYS A 46 1.60 9.37 -15.20
N GLN A 47 2.64 10.13 -15.06
CA GLN A 47 3.59 10.31 -16.15
C GLN A 47 4.93 9.81 -15.73
N GLN A 48 5.54 9.01 -16.56
CA GLN A 48 6.85 8.45 -16.27
C GLN A 48 7.90 9.08 -17.17
N PRO A 49 9.15 9.20 -16.70
CA PRO A 49 10.19 9.77 -17.53
C PRO A 49 10.47 8.85 -18.73
N PRO A 50 10.90 9.43 -19.85
CA PRO A 50 11.21 8.62 -21.04
C PRO A 50 12.28 7.57 -20.75
N THR A 51 13.25 7.91 -19.91
CA THR A 51 14.25 6.96 -19.46
C THR A 51 13.88 6.54 -18.04
N PRO A 52 13.62 5.26 -17.81
CA PRO A 52 13.24 4.81 -16.46
C PRO A 52 14.33 5.11 -15.45
N LEU A 53 13.93 5.42 -14.23
CA LEU A 53 14.87 5.64 -13.16
C LEU A 53 15.58 4.35 -12.80
N GLN A 54 16.83 4.49 -12.40
CA GLN A 54 17.63 3.37 -11.94
C GLN A 54 17.84 3.49 -10.44
N GLN A 55 18.36 2.45 -9.84
CA GLN A 55 18.64 2.44 -8.41
C GLN A 55 19.50 3.63 -7.99
N SER A 56 20.47 3.99 -8.83
CA SER A 56 21.37 5.10 -8.50
C SER A 56 20.69 6.47 -8.50
N ASP A 57 19.48 6.56 -9.05
CA ASP A 57 18.74 7.82 -9.05
C ASP A 57 17.99 8.03 -7.74
N LEU A 58 17.93 7.02 -6.89
CA LEU A 58 17.16 7.10 -5.65
C LEU A 58 18.02 7.68 -4.53
N GLY A 59 17.42 8.60 -3.81
CA GLY A 59 18.04 9.17 -2.62
C GLY A 59 17.57 8.46 -1.37
N ALA A 60 17.44 9.18 -0.30
CA ALA A 60 17.05 8.62 0.99
C ALA A 60 15.59 8.18 0.98
N VAL A 61 15.27 7.24 1.84
CA VAL A 61 13.87 6.85 2.05
C VAL A 61 13.16 8.02 2.70
N TYR A 62 12.06 8.43 2.14
CA TYR A 62 11.29 9.57 2.61
C TYR A 62 10.13 9.13 3.49
N ALA A 63 9.52 8.01 3.16
CA ALA A 63 8.37 7.50 3.90
C ALA A 63 8.19 6.02 3.57
N HIS A 64 7.27 5.38 4.25
CA HIS A 64 6.90 3.99 3.93
C HIS A 64 5.40 3.92 3.75
N VAL A 65 4.95 3.07 2.85
CA VAL A 65 3.53 2.81 2.71
C VAL A 65 3.05 2.12 3.98
N LYS A 66 1.91 2.53 4.48
CA LYS A 66 1.33 1.95 5.70
C LYS A 66 0.14 1.05 5.38
N PHE A 67 -0.55 1.32 4.28
CA PHE A 67 -1.77 0.60 3.97
C PHE A 67 -2.06 0.62 2.47
N LYS A 68 -2.37 -0.53 1.92
CA LYS A 68 -2.74 -0.63 0.51
C LYS A 68 -4.26 -0.59 0.43
N VAL A 69 -4.82 0.36 -0.30
CA VAL A 69 -6.27 0.51 -0.36
C VAL A 69 -6.92 -0.43 -1.38
N SER A 70 -6.26 -0.72 -2.48
CA SER A 70 -6.83 -1.60 -3.48
C SER A 70 -7.02 -3.00 -2.90
N GLY A 71 -8.22 -3.52 -3.01
CA GLY A 71 -8.55 -4.82 -2.46
C GLY A 71 -8.89 -4.79 -0.98
N ASN A 72 -8.70 -3.68 -0.30
CA ASN A 72 -8.97 -3.57 1.14
C ASN A 72 -10.02 -2.52 1.47
N VAL A 73 -10.29 -1.61 0.57
CA VAL A 73 -11.26 -0.55 0.77
C VAL A 73 -12.38 -0.70 -0.23
N CYS A 74 -13.60 -0.80 0.25
CA CYS A 74 -14.77 -0.98 -0.59
C CYS A 74 -15.68 0.25 -0.63
N ASP A 75 -15.41 1.23 0.23
CA ASP A 75 -16.24 2.40 0.33
C ASP A 75 -15.73 3.48 -0.63
N PRO A 76 -16.52 3.87 -1.64
CA PRO A 76 -16.07 4.90 -2.58
C PRO A 76 -15.90 6.27 -1.93
N ASN A 77 -16.42 6.45 -0.71
CA ASN A 77 -16.24 7.70 0.00
C ASN A 77 -15.06 7.66 0.98
N TYR A 78 -14.24 6.64 0.88
CA TYR A 78 -13.08 6.50 1.74
C TYR A 78 -12.17 7.73 1.63
N ARG A 79 -11.72 8.25 2.75
CA ARG A 79 -10.82 9.38 2.78
C ARG A 79 -9.40 8.91 2.94
N LEU A 80 -8.52 9.32 2.04
CA LEU A 80 -7.13 8.91 2.07
C LEU A 80 -6.43 9.45 3.29
N LYS A 81 -5.53 8.66 3.83
CA LYS A 81 -4.74 9.02 5.01
C LYS A 81 -3.26 8.89 4.70
N ASP A 82 -2.45 9.52 5.51
CA ASP A 82 -1.00 9.41 5.39
C ASP A 82 -0.59 7.95 5.35
N GLY A 83 0.21 7.58 4.37
CA GLY A 83 0.69 6.23 4.22
C GLY A 83 -0.17 5.34 3.34
N ASP A 84 -1.32 5.83 2.88
CA ASP A 84 -2.15 5.04 1.97
C ASP A 84 -1.51 4.98 0.60
N ALA A 85 -1.65 3.86 -0.07
CA ALA A 85 -1.23 3.71 -1.45
C ALA A 85 -2.25 2.85 -2.19
N ALA A 86 -2.39 3.10 -3.47
CA ALA A 86 -3.36 2.32 -4.25
C ALA A 86 -2.90 0.87 -4.38
N PHE A 87 -1.70 0.67 -4.89
CA PHE A 87 -1.25 -0.67 -5.24
C PHE A 87 0.04 -1.10 -4.55
N LEU A 88 0.75 -0.21 -3.90
CA LEU A 88 1.98 -0.57 -3.21
C LEU A 88 1.65 -1.25 -1.89
N ASP A 89 2.37 -2.30 -1.58
CA ASP A 89 2.14 -3.04 -0.33
C ASP A 89 2.60 -2.24 0.88
N ALA A 90 1.98 -2.48 2.01
CA ALA A 90 2.42 -1.88 3.26
C ALA A 90 3.89 -2.24 3.50
N GLY A 91 4.66 -1.28 3.93
CA GLY A 91 6.09 -1.46 4.15
C GLY A 91 6.96 -1.03 2.97
N THR A 92 6.37 -0.78 1.81
CA THR A 92 7.14 -0.37 0.63
C THR A 92 7.82 0.97 0.90
N PRO A 93 9.13 1.07 0.70
CA PRO A 93 9.82 2.34 0.89
C PRO A 93 9.48 3.32 -0.23
N ILE A 94 9.33 4.58 0.14
CA ILE A 94 9.11 5.65 -0.81
C ILE A 94 10.35 6.52 -0.74
N TYR A 95 11.02 6.70 -1.87
CA TYR A 95 12.33 7.34 -1.93
C TYR A 95 12.27 8.75 -2.46
N GLN A 96 13.16 9.58 -1.99
CA GLN A 96 13.42 10.83 -2.66
C GLN A 96 14.16 10.50 -3.96
N ILE A 97 14.04 11.36 -4.93
CA ILE A 97 14.76 11.23 -6.19
C ILE A 97 15.87 12.24 -6.18
N ASN A 98 17.09 11.82 -6.48
CA ASN A 98 18.22 12.72 -6.47
C ASN A 98 17.96 13.90 -7.43
N GLY A 99 18.13 15.10 -6.91
CA GLY A 99 17.94 16.30 -7.71
C GLY A 99 16.50 16.80 -7.79
N GLN A 100 15.56 16.11 -7.13
CA GLN A 100 14.16 16.54 -7.15
C GLN A 100 13.68 16.85 -5.74
N PRO A 101 12.92 17.94 -5.56
CA PRO A 101 12.32 18.20 -4.25
C PRO A 101 11.30 17.13 -3.90
N ALA A 102 11.33 16.63 -2.67
CA ALA A 102 10.41 15.60 -2.23
C ALA A 102 8.95 16.06 -2.30
N ILE A 103 8.71 17.35 -2.17
CA ILE A 103 7.35 17.84 -2.23
C ILE A 103 6.81 17.84 -3.66
N GLU A 104 7.63 17.56 -4.65
CA GLU A 104 7.19 17.52 -6.04
C GLU A 104 7.14 16.10 -6.58
N GLN A 105 8.17 15.32 -6.32
CA GLN A 105 8.24 13.97 -6.86
C GLN A 105 8.91 13.02 -5.89
N LEU A 106 8.41 11.80 -5.86
CA LEU A 106 8.98 10.71 -5.09
C LEU A 106 9.02 9.48 -5.99
N ALA A 107 9.67 8.44 -5.56
CA ALA A 107 9.76 7.20 -6.34
C ALA A 107 9.54 5.99 -5.47
N ALA A 108 9.04 4.93 -6.06
CA ALA A 108 8.89 3.65 -5.37
C ALA A 108 8.98 2.52 -6.38
N ARG A 109 9.35 1.35 -5.90
CA ARG A 109 9.39 0.17 -6.75
C ARG A 109 8.01 -0.44 -6.83
N PHE A 110 7.57 -0.70 -8.02
CA PHE A 110 6.29 -1.34 -8.24
C PHE A 110 6.41 -2.29 -9.43
N ASP A 111 6.07 -3.54 -9.19
CA ASP A 111 6.06 -4.55 -10.24
C ASP A 111 7.41 -4.63 -10.97
N GLY A 112 8.48 -4.64 -10.22
CA GLY A 112 9.82 -4.77 -10.78
C GLY A 112 10.40 -3.53 -11.40
N ARG A 113 9.71 -2.40 -11.33
CA ARG A 113 10.17 -1.16 -11.92
C ARG A 113 10.18 -0.05 -10.89
N ILE A 114 10.92 0.99 -11.15
CA ILE A 114 10.91 2.18 -10.31
C ILE A 114 10.00 3.19 -10.99
N LEU A 115 8.93 3.57 -10.31
CA LEU A 115 7.97 4.54 -10.84
C LEU A 115 8.15 5.88 -10.14
N VAL A 116 7.92 6.94 -10.89
CA VAL A 116 7.92 8.29 -10.34
C VAL A 116 6.48 8.65 -9.99
N TYR A 117 6.30 9.17 -8.79
CA TYR A 117 5.00 9.62 -8.29
C TYR A 117 5.07 11.13 -8.13
N THR A 118 4.25 11.83 -8.83
CA THR A 118 4.28 13.30 -8.88
C THR A 118 3.16 13.88 -8.04
N ALA A 119 3.49 14.87 -7.22
CA ALA A 119 2.53 15.51 -6.35
C ALA A 119 1.41 16.15 -7.14
N MET A 120 0.19 15.95 -6.69
CA MET A 120 -0.94 16.63 -7.27
C MET A 120 -0.99 18.02 -6.67
N GLY A 121 -1.10 19.00 -7.51
CA GLY A 121 -1.18 20.37 -7.03
C GLY A 121 -2.46 20.56 -6.22
N PRO A 122 -2.52 21.62 -5.44
CA PRO A 122 -3.73 21.90 -4.69
C PRO A 122 -4.90 22.11 -5.67
N ALA A 123 -6.05 21.65 -5.26
CA ALA A 123 -7.23 21.82 -6.09
C ALA A 123 -7.47 23.32 -6.20
N SER A 124 -7.61 23.82 -7.39
CA SER A 124 -7.84 25.25 -7.58
C SER A 124 -9.29 25.54 -7.79
#